data_c5efbf8da228c488fbc04088c3e9c54a
#
_entry.id   c5efbf8da228c488fbc04088c3e9c54a
#
_cell.length_a   1.000
_cell.length_b   1.000
_cell.length_c   1.000
_cell.angle_alpha   90.00
_cell.angle_beta   90.00
_cell.angle_gamma   90.00
#
_symmetry.space_group_name_H-M   'P 1'
#
loop_
_entity.id
_entity.type
_entity.pdbx_description
1 polymer ?
#
loop_
_entity_poly.entity_id
_entity_poly.type
_entity_poly.pdbx_seq_one_letter_code
_entity_poly.pdbx_strand_id
1 'polypeptide(L)'
;MRMLDRNKQMFKYRIATGAVVPVLDPDGYETGEYAPVYSGKLTAFASIAPATGEASERAFGASIEYDRIICADTDFGMDENAQLWIDDLNSANPDYVIKRIAKSINGVRIAIARVNTNEH
;
A
#
# COMPACT_ATOMS: atom_id res chain seq x y z
N MET A 1 -12.83 -13.70 11.90
CA MET A 1 -13.89 -13.65 10.90
C MET A 1 -13.37 -14.13 9.56
N ARG A 2 -14.16 -14.94 8.89
CA ARG A 2 -13.76 -15.43 7.60
C ARG A 2 -14.15 -14.43 6.52
N MET A 3 -13.23 -14.16 5.60
CA MET A 3 -13.52 -13.25 4.50
C MET A 3 -14.21 -14.01 3.39
N LEU A 4 -15.28 -13.44 2.84
CA LEU A 4 -16.01 -14.07 1.76
C LEU A 4 -15.35 -13.70 0.43
N ASP A 5 -15.20 -14.68 -0.44
CA ASP A 5 -14.54 -14.45 -1.72
C ASP A 5 -15.23 -13.40 -2.57
N ARG A 6 -16.55 -13.33 -2.50
CA ARG A 6 -17.28 -12.37 -3.30
C ARG A 6 -17.05 -10.92 -2.88
N ASN A 7 -16.47 -10.71 -1.70
CA ASN A 7 -16.19 -9.36 -1.23
C ASN A 7 -14.78 -8.93 -1.55
N LYS A 8 -14.01 -9.78 -2.20
CA LYS A 8 -12.64 -9.45 -2.53
C LYS A 8 -12.56 -8.75 -3.87
N GLN A 9 -11.65 -7.81 -3.98
CA GLN A 9 -11.36 -7.17 -5.26
C GLN A 9 -9.90 -7.30 -5.59
N MET A 10 -9.58 -7.24 -6.86
CA MET A 10 -8.21 -7.34 -7.30
C MET A 10 -7.52 -6.00 -7.11
N PHE A 11 -6.28 -6.06 -6.67
CA PHE A 11 -5.43 -4.89 -6.65
C PHE A 11 -4.01 -5.32 -6.99
N LYS A 12 -3.16 -4.35 -7.29
CA LYS A 12 -1.78 -4.64 -7.58
C LYS A 12 -0.90 -3.90 -6.59
N TYR A 13 0.29 -4.43 -6.36
CA TYR A 13 1.21 -3.85 -5.41
C TYR A 13 2.64 -4.15 -5.81
N ARG A 14 3.57 -3.40 -5.26
CA ARG A 14 5.00 -3.72 -5.39
C ARG A 14 5.66 -3.50 -4.06
N ILE A 15 6.74 -4.22 -3.83
CA ILE A 15 7.40 -4.28 -2.54
C ILE A 15 8.81 -3.72 -2.70
N ALA A 16 9.25 -2.92 -1.73
CA ALA A 16 10.64 -2.46 -1.71
C ALA A 16 11.53 -3.66 -1.42
N THR A 17 12.56 -3.85 -2.25
CA THR A 17 13.41 -5.03 -2.16
C THR A 17 14.50 -4.92 -1.10
N GLY A 18 14.67 -3.73 -0.52
CA GLY A 18 15.78 -3.49 0.40
C GLY A 18 17.04 -2.99 -0.30
N ALA A 19 17.08 -3.04 -1.62
CA ALA A 19 18.19 -2.49 -2.40
C ALA A 19 17.90 -1.04 -2.74
N VAL A 20 18.95 -0.31 -3.04
CA VAL A 20 18.81 1.09 -3.48
C VAL A 20 19.70 1.32 -4.69
N VAL A 21 19.35 2.32 -5.49
CA VAL A 21 20.15 2.72 -6.64
C VAL A 21 20.39 4.22 -6.57
N PRO A 22 21.51 4.71 -7.10
CA PRO A 22 21.76 6.15 -7.10
C PRO A 22 20.76 6.88 -7.98
N VAL A 23 20.33 8.05 -7.54
CA VAL A 23 19.49 8.92 -8.34
C VAL A 23 20.41 9.79 -9.21
N LEU A 24 20.16 9.79 -10.51
CA LEU A 24 21.00 10.53 -11.45
C LEU A 24 20.30 11.80 -11.89
N ASP A 25 21.10 12.83 -12.17
CA ASP A 25 20.56 14.05 -12.72
C ASP A 25 20.36 13.88 -14.24
N PRO A 26 19.79 14.87 -14.94
CA PRO A 26 19.54 14.72 -16.37
C PRO A 26 20.80 14.48 -17.20
N ASP A 27 21.96 14.84 -16.68
CA ASP A 27 23.21 14.63 -17.38
C ASP A 27 23.85 13.28 -17.05
N GLY A 28 23.23 12.49 -16.19
CA GLY A 28 23.74 11.17 -15.86
C GLY A 28 24.68 11.12 -14.67
N TYR A 29 24.84 12.21 -13.94
CA TYR A 29 25.71 12.22 -12.76
C TYR A 29 24.92 11.94 -11.50
N GLU A 30 25.55 11.30 -10.53
CA GLU A 30 24.89 10.97 -9.27
C GLU A 30 24.62 12.23 -8.46
N THR A 31 23.43 12.32 -7.90
CA THR A 31 23.01 13.48 -7.11
C THR A 31 23.39 13.38 -5.65
N GLY A 32 23.86 12.21 -5.20
CA GLY A 32 24.09 11.96 -3.78
C GLY A 32 22.88 11.36 -3.09
N GLU A 33 21.77 11.20 -3.79
CA GLU A 33 20.58 10.59 -3.24
C GLU A 33 20.43 9.18 -3.78
N TYR A 34 19.67 8.37 -3.04
CA TYR A 34 19.42 6.98 -3.44
C TYR A 34 17.92 6.73 -3.42
N ALA A 35 17.46 5.92 -4.34
CA ALA A 35 16.06 5.56 -4.43
C ALA A 35 15.89 4.06 -4.20
N PRO A 36 14.79 3.63 -3.58
CA PRO A 36 14.56 2.21 -3.36
C PRO A 36 14.27 1.48 -4.66
N VAL A 37 14.66 0.21 -4.70
CA VAL A 37 14.34 -0.65 -5.84
C VAL A 37 13.12 -1.47 -5.45
N TYR A 38 12.11 -1.47 -6.31
CA TYR A 38 10.86 -2.18 -6.04
C TYR A 38 10.78 -3.45 -6.89
N SER A 39 10.03 -4.41 -6.41
CA SER A 39 9.68 -5.58 -7.20
C SER A 39 8.83 -5.16 -8.38
N GLY A 40 8.57 -6.06 -9.32
CA GLY A 40 7.57 -5.83 -10.32
C GLY A 40 6.18 -5.79 -9.69
N LYS A 41 5.18 -5.40 -10.46
CA LYS A 41 3.81 -5.39 -9.98
C LYS A 41 3.34 -6.82 -9.72
N LEU A 42 2.79 -7.02 -8.55
CA LEU A 42 2.20 -8.30 -8.15
C LEU A 42 0.69 -8.12 -8.01
N THR A 43 -0.04 -9.19 -8.14
CA THR A 43 -1.50 -9.15 -8.07
C THR A 43 -2.00 -9.84 -6.81
N ALA A 44 -2.98 -9.27 -6.16
CA ALA A 44 -3.59 -9.87 -4.98
C ALA A 44 -5.08 -9.56 -4.94
N PHE A 45 -5.79 -10.26 -4.08
CA PHE A 45 -7.22 -10.06 -3.90
C PHE A 45 -7.49 -9.92 -2.41
N ALA A 46 -8.27 -8.94 -2.04
CA ALA A 46 -8.64 -8.72 -0.65
C ALA A 46 -9.89 -7.85 -0.58
N SER A 47 -10.49 -7.79 0.57
CA SER A 47 -11.60 -6.89 0.80
C SER A 47 -11.05 -5.50 1.09
N ILE A 48 -11.53 -4.50 0.38
CA ILE A 48 -11.07 -3.13 0.57
C ILE A 48 -12.28 -2.27 0.89
N ALA A 49 -12.27 -1.64 2.04
CA ALA A 49 -13.42 -0.89 2.54
C ALA A 49 -13.04 0.54 2.86
N PRO A 50 -14.01 1.45 2.88
CA PRO A 50 -13.73 2.82 3.33
C PRO A 50 -13.24 2.84 4.76
N ALA A 51 -12.45 3.84 5.10
CA ALA A 51 -11.90 3.95 6.44
C ALA A 51 -12.86 4.68 7.35
N THR A 52 -14.00 4.05 7.63
CA THR A 52 -15.01 4.66 8.47
C THR A 52 -15.43 3.68 9.55
N GLY A 53 -15.98 4.18 10.63
CA GLY A 53 -16.58 3.37 11.66
C GLY A 53 -15.64 3.02 12.78
N GLU A 54 -16.26 2.48 13.81
CA GLU A 54 -15.60 2.21 15.05
C GLU A 54 -14.52 1.15 14.93
N ALA A 55 -14.74 0.17 14.08
CA ALA A 55 -13.76 -0.91 13.92
C ALA A 55 -12.45 -0.39 13.35
N SER A 56 -12.51 0.60 12.47
CA SER A 56 -11.31 1.20 11.91
C SER A 56 -10.50 1.91 12.99
N GLU A 57 -11.18 2.65 13.82
CA GLU A 57 -10.51 3.37 14.90
C GLU A 57 -9.87 2.43 15.88
N ARG A 58 -10.51 1.31 16.17
CA ARG A 58 -9.93 0.35 17.07
C ARG A 58 -8.68 -0.31 16.52
N ALA A 59 -8.65 -0.51 15.21
CA ALA A 59 -7.51 -1.18 14.59
C ALA A 59 -6.28 -0.28 14.51
N PHE A 60 -6.47 1.03 14.24
CA PHE A 60 -5.34 1.89 13.95
C PHE A 60 -5.25 3.13 14.84
N GLY A 61 -6.30 3.44 15.57
CA GLY A 61 -6.34 4.67 16.36
C GLY A 61 -6.77 5.85 15.52
N ALA A 62 -7.22 6.89 16.21
CA ALA A 62 -7.76 8.06 15.54
C ALA A 62 -6.69 9.00 15.01
N SER A 63 -5.43 8.80 15.41
CA SER A 63 -4.39 9.72 15.01
C SER A 63 -3.79 9.44 13.63
N ILE A 64 -4.17 8.35 13.00
CA ILE A 64 -3.62 7.96 11.71
C ILE A 64 -4.60 8.33 10.62
N GLU A 65 -4.14 9.10 9.64
CA GLU A 65 -5.00 9.49 8.53
C GLU A 65 -4.86 8.49 7.39
N TYR A 66 -5.97 7.95 6.96
CA TYR A 66 -5.99 6.98 5.87
C TYR A 66 -7.36 6.99 5.21
N ASP A 67 -7.42 6.50 3.96
CA ASP A 67 -8.65 6.57 3.16
C ASP A 67 -9.40 5.26 3.08
N ARG A 68 -8.69 4.14 3.12
CA ARG A 68 -9.32 2.82 3.01
C ARG A 68 -8.56 1.82 3.86
N ILE A 69 -9.19 0.66 4.08
CA ILE A 69 -8.59 -0.44 4.81
C ILE A 69 -8.66 -1.68 3.97
N ILE A 70 -7.52 -2.35 3.80
CA ILE A 70 -7.47 -3.68 3.19
C ILE A 70 -7.58 -4.70 4.31
N CYS A 71 -8.52 -5.62 4.19
CA CYS A 71 -8.68 -6.72 5.14
C CYS A 71 -8.33 -8.01 4.44
N ALA A 72 -7.38 -8.76 4.99
CA ALA A 72 -6.89 -9.97 4.35
C ALA A 72 -6.40 -10.96 5.40
N ASP A 73 -6.09 -12.17 4.95
CA ASP A 73 -5.54 -13.19 5.83
C ASP A 73 -4.02 -13.08 5.93
N THR A 74 -3.41 -12.31 5.07
CA THR A 74 -1.97 -12.18 5.00
C THR A 74 -1.60 -10.76 4.61
N ASP A 75 -0.39 -10.32 4.91
CA ASP A 75 0.10 -9.04 4.47
C ASP A 75 0.74 -9.11 3.08
N PHE A 76 0.68 -10.26 2.42
CA PHE A 76 1.24 -10.47 1.08
C PHE A 76 2.73 -10.13 0.99
N GLY A 77 3.43 -10.13 2.12
CA GLY A 77 4.84 -9.74 2.15
C GLY A 77 5.07 -8.24 2.12
N MET A 78 4.01 -7.45 2.19
CA MET A 78 4.15 -5.99 2.15
C MET A 78 4.60 -5.44 3.51
N ASP A 79 5.28 -4.32 3.45
CA ASP A 79 5.57 -3.52 4.64
C ASP A 79 5.11 -2.10 4.37
N GLU A 80 5.42 -1.17 5.25
CA GLU A 80 4.93 0.20 5.11
C GLU A 80 5.59 0.97 3.97
N ASN A 81 6.54 0.37 3.28
CA ASN A 81 7.16 0.98 2.12
C ASN A 81 6.56 0.50 0.81
N ALA A 82 5.62 -0.45 0.85
CA ALA A 82 5.00 -0.97 -0.35
C ALA A 82 4.10 0.08 -1.00
N GLN A 83 3.87 -0.06 -2.28
CA GLN A 83 3.01 0.84 -3.04
C GLN A 83 1.92 0.03 -3.73
N LEU A 84 0.77 0.65 -3.93
CA LEU A 84 -0.43 -0.07 -4.33
C LEU A 84 -1.11 0.59 -5.51
N TRP A 85 -1.79 -0.23 -6.31
CA TRP A 85 -2.67 0.22 -7.39
C TRP A 85 -4.06 -0.33 -7.07
N ILE A 86 -4.97 0.53 -6.64
CA ILE A 86 -6.32 0.13 -6.19
C ILE A 86 -7.38 0.57 -7.19
N ASP A 87 -7.41 1.85 -7.51
CA ASP A 87 -8.43 2.39 -8.38
C ASP A 87 -8.05 2.32 -9.85
N ASP A 88 -6.78 2.43 -10.16
CA ASP A 88 -6.30 2.34 -11.54
C ASP A 88 -5.15 1.36 -11.60
N LEU A 89 -5.45 0.13 -11.95
CA LEU A 89 -4.46 -0.94 -11.95
C LEU A 89 -3.43 -0.80 -13.05
N ASN A 90 -3.73 0.01 -14.05
CA ASN A 90 -2.87 0.15 -15.21
C ASN A 90 -2.05 1.43 -15.23
N SER A 91 -2.19 2.24 -14.18
CA SER A 91 -1.44 3.49 -14.12
C SER A 91 0.06 3.21 -13.97
N ALA A 92 0.88 4.09 -14.51
CA ALA A 92 2.33 3.96 -14.33
C ALA A 92 2.74 4.21 -12.89
N ASN A 93 2.01 5.06 -12.20
CA ASN A 93 2.34 5.41 -10.81
C ASN A 93 1.31 4.80 -9.87
N PRO A 94 1.73 4.38 -8.67
CA PRO A 94 0.79 3.84 -7.70
C PRO A 94 -0.18 4.91 -7.24
N ASP A 95 -1.41 4.52 -6.92
CA ASP A 95 -2.42 5.47 -6.45
C ASP A 95 -2.62 5.43 -4.95
N TYR A 96 -2.05 4.45 -4.25
CA TYR A 96 -2.15 4.36 -2.80
C TYR A 96 -0.82 3.95 -2.18
N VAL A 97 -0.61 4.37 -0.94
CA VAL A 97 0.55 3.98 -0.15
C VAL A 97 0.05 3.42 1.18
N ILE A 98 0.88 2.64 1.85
CA ILE A 98 0.52 2.04 3.12
C ILE A 98 0.87 2.99 4.24
N LYS A 99 -0.09 3.25 5.13
CA LYS A 99 0.13 4.07 6.30
C LYS A 99 0.44 3.22 7.52
N ARG A 100 -0.19 2.08 7.64
CA ARG A 100 0.03 1.21 8.79
C ARG A 100 -0.46 -0.19 8.52
N ILE A 101 0.17 -1.18 9.12
CA ILE A 101 -0.26 -2.57 9.04
C ILE A 101 -0.51 -3.06 10.45
N ALA A 102 -1.72 -3.56 10.70
CA ALA A 102 -2.09 -4.12 11.98
C ALA A 102 -2.36 -5.61 11.80
N LYS A 103 -1.61 -6.45 12.50
CA LYS A 103 -1.76 -7.88 12.41
C LYS A 103 -2.43 -8.41 13.66
N SER A 104 -3.31 -9.37 13.49
CA SER A 104 -3.97 -10.01 14.62
C SER A 104 -4.13 -11.47 14.33
N ILE A 105 -4.63 -12.20 15.32
CA ILE A 105 -4.82 -13.62 15.16
C ILE A 105 -5.83 -13.93 14.06
N ASN A 106 -6.73 -13.02 13.77
CA ASN A 106 -7.81 -13.24 12.81
C ASN A 106 -7.50 -12.68 11.43
N GLY A 107 -6.34 -12.09 11.22
CA GLY A 107 -5.98 -11.57 9.90
C GLY A 107 -5.18 -10.29 10.00
N VAL A 108 -5.09 -9.61 8.86
CA VAL A 108 -4.29 -8.41 8.72
C VAL A 108 -5.18 -7.29 8.24
N ARG A 109 -5.02 -6.11 8.84
CA ARG A 109 -5.68 -4.90 8.35
C ARG A 109 -4.61 -3.91 7.95
N ILE A 110 -4.74 -3.36 6.76
CA ILE A 110 -3.75 -2.45 6.20
C ILE A 110 -4.41 -1.12 5.92
N ALA A 111 -3.97 -0.08 6.60
CA ALA A 111 -4.49 1.27 6.38
C ALA A 111 -3.74 1.88 5.21
N ILE A 112 -4.47 2.35 4.20
CA ILE A 112 -3.88 2.90 3.00
C ILE A 112 -4.44 4.30 2.74
N ALA A 113 -3.64 5.14 2.11
CA ALA A 113 -4.06 6.49 1.76
C ALA A 113 -3.72 6.78 0.31
N ARG A 114 -4.57 7.57 -0.32
CA ARG A 114 -4.35 7.95 -1.71
C ARG A 114 -3.10 8.81 -1.81
N VAL A 115 -2.31 8.54 -2.82
CA VAL A 115 -1.12 9.35 -3.07
C VAL A 115 -1.56 10.72 -3.53
N ASN A 116 -0.99 11.77 -2.91
CA ASN A 116 -1.33 13.12 -3.32
C ASN A 116 -0.42 13.50 -4.46
N THR A 117 -0.95 13.45 -5.69
CA THR A 117 -0.16 13.77 -6.85
C THR A 117 -0.45 15.11 -7.42
N ASN A 118 -1.22 15.93 -6.68
CA ASN A 118 -1.63 17.15 -7.19
C ASN A 118 -0.87 18.23 -6.79
N GLU A 119 0.24 18.07 -6.45
CA GLU A 119 0.93 19.09 -6.07
C GLU A 119 1.25 19.85 -7.14
N HIS A 120 1.22 20.80 -7.16
CA HIS A 120 1.63 21.64 -8.12
C HIS A 120 1.07 22.87 -7.97
#